data_a7429828773d183d71e34b9b780d70cd
#
_entry.id   a7429828773d183d71e34b9b780d70cd
#
_cell.length_a   1.000
_cell.length_b   1.000
_cell.length_c   1.000
_cell.angle_alpha   90.00
_cell.angle_beta   90.00
_cell.angle_gamma   90.00
#
_symmetry.space_group_name_H-M   'P 1'
#
loop_
_entity.id
_entity.type
_entity.pdbx_description
1 polymer ?
#
loop_
_entity_poly.entity_id
_entity_poly.type
_entity_poly.pdbx_seq_one_letter_code
_entity_poly.pdbx_strand_id
1 'polypeptide(L)'
;MNNKTIIVTGASGSIGSEIVKSLLKKDFSVIMACRNLQKGEAVLSDILKEIQGKEEFVSLEELDLASLASVRRFSESISRKNIRLNGLMNNAGTINRHFSKTAEGFENTVGVNYIGIFLLTQQLLPLLEENSTIVNVTSIMSSPRKINKQFFEFSHQKFSQFSSYSQSK
;
A
#
# COMPACT_ATOMS: atom_id res chain seq x y z
N MET A 1 -7.73 -24.04 -10.77
CA MET A 1 -6.59 -23.90 -9.85
C MET A 1 -6.92 -22.77 -8.88
N ASN A 2 -6.85 -23.01 -7.59
CA ASN A 2 -7.17 -21.97 -6.59
C ASN A 2 -5.96 -21.06 -6.46
N ASN A 3 -5.87 -20.01 -7.29
CA ASN A 3 -4.71 -19.12 -7.27
C ASN A 3 -4.75 -18.26 -6.03
N LYS A 4 -3.66 -18.30 -5.27
CA LYS A 4 -3.47 -17.48 -4.08
C LYS A 4 -3.46 -16.00 -4.47
N THR A 5 -4.31 -15.18 -3.84
CA THR A 5 -4.45 -13.75 -4.16
C THR A 5 -3.67 -12.87 -3.18
N ILE A 6 -2.87 -11.96 -3.71
CA ILE A 6 -2.04 -11.03 -2.93
C ILE A 6 -2.36 -9.59 -3.35
N ILE A 7 -2.58 -8.72 -2.37
CA ILE A 7 -2.67 -7.28 -2.59
C ILE A 7 -1.27 -6.66 -2.46
N VAL A 8 -0.90 -5.81 -3.42
CA VAL A 8 0.35 -5.03 -3.38
C VAL A 8 0.02 -3.54 -3.40
N THR A 9 0.28 -2.84 -2.29
CA THR A 9 0.10 -1.38 -2.23
C THR A 9 1.28 -0.65 -2.87
N GLY A 10 1.03 0.49 -3.52
CA GLY A 10 2.07 1.21 -4.25
C GLY A 10 2.66 0.42 -5.42
N ALA A 11 1.85 -0.43 -6.03
CA ALA A 11 2.26 -1.37 -7.09
C ALA A 11 2.79 -0.69 -8.36
N SER A 12 2.44 0.58 -8.60
CA SER A 12 3.00 1.38 -9.72
C SER A 12 4.34 2.07 -9.42
N GLY A 13 4.91 1.85 -8.24
CA GLY A 13 6.27 2.28 -7.90
C GLY A 13 7.33 1.27 -8.33
N SER A 14 8.62 1.69 -8.34
CA SER A 14 9.72 0.84 -8.81
C SER A 14 9.83 -0.50 -8.06
N ILE A 15 9.72 -0.48 -6.72
CA ILE A 15 9.76 -1.71 -5.92
C ILE A 15 8.45 -2.49 -6.09
N GLY A 16 7.30 -1.80 -6.07
CA GLY A 16 6.00 -2.44 -6.19
C GLY A 16 5.80 -3.18 -7.51
N SER A 17 6.25 -2.62 -8.62
CA SER A 17 6.18 -3.28 -9.94
C SER A 17 7.01 -4.56 -10.00
N GLU A 18 8.21 -4.57 -9.42
CA GLU A 18 9.04 -5.77 -9.34
C GLU A 18 8.46 -6.85 -8.42
N ILE A 19 7.80 -6.45 -7.32
CA ILE A 19 7.04 -7.38 -6.47
C ILE A 19 5.91 -8.02 -7.29
N VAL A 20 5.12 -7.22 -8.03
CA VAL A 20 4.03 -7.73 -8.89
C VAL A 20 4.56 -8.71 -9.91
N LYS A 21 5.63 -8.37 -10.64
CA LYS A 21 6.28 -9.27 -11.61
C LYS A 21 6.69 -10.60 -10.96
N SER A 22 7.33 -10.52 -9.80
CA SER A 22 7.80 -11.72 -9.09
C SER A 22 6.67 -12.63 -8.64
N LEU A 23 5.53 -12.05 -8.23
CA LEU A 23 4.35 -12.79 -7.82
C LEU A 23 3.67 -13.46 -9.02
N LEU A 24 3.51 -12.74 -10.13
CA LEU A 24 2.91 -13.28 -11.36
C LEU A 24 3.75 -14.43 -11.95
N LYS A 25 5.10 -14.33 -11.91
CA LYS A 25 6.01 -15.41 -12.31
C LYS A 25 5.86 -16.67 -11.45
N LYS A 26 5.32 -16.54 -10.24
CA LYS A 26 5.05 -17.64 -9.29
C LYS A 26 3.58 -18.08 -9.26
N ASP A 27 2.81 -17.71 -10.27
CA ASP A 27 1.40 -18.08 -10.43
C ASP A 27 0.45 -17.55 -9.33
N PHE A 28 0.81 -16.45 -8.66
CA PHE A 28 -0.11 -15.75 -7.78
C PHE A 28 -1.05 -14.85 -8.58
N SER A 29 -2.27 -14.69 -8.11
CA SER A 29 -3.15 -13.59 -8.52
C SER A 29 -2.79 -12.33 -7.75
N VAL A 30 -2.70 -11.19 -8.43
CA VAL A 30 -2.25 -9.93 -7.83
C VAL A 30 -3.27 -8.83 -8.00
N ILE A 31 -3.61 -8.15 -6.91
CA ILE A 31 -4.37 -6.89 -6.95
C ILE A 31 -3.36 -5.75 -6.77
N MET A 32 -3.14 -4.99 -7.83
CA MET A 32 -2.29 -3.80 -7.84
C MET A 32 -3.08 -2.62 -7.25
N ALA A 33 -2.81 -2.27 -6.01
CA ALA A 33 -3.45 -1.13 -5.35
C ALA A 33 -2.61 0.15 -5.57
N CYS A 34 -3.14 1.10 -6.35
CA CYS A 34 -2.45 2.29 -6.82
C CYS A 34 -3.27 3.55 -6.59
N ARG A 35 -2.63 4.66 -6.18
CA ARG A 35 -3.30 5.97 -6.04
C ARG A 35 -3.68 6.58 -7.40
N ASN A 36 -2.84 6.41 -8.39
CA ASN A 36 -3.06 6.94 -9.75
C ASN A 36 -3.26 5.75 -10.70
N LEU A 37 -4.50 5.58 -11.17
CA LEU A 37 -4.87 4.48 -12.05
C LEU A 37 -4.18 4.57 -13.41
N GLN A 38 -4.06 5.76 -14.01
CA GLN A 38 -3.39 5.92 -15.31
C GLN A 38 -1.93 5.47 -15.26
N LYS A 39 -1.22 5.86 -14.18
CA LYS A 39 0.14 5.37 -13.94
C LYS A 39 0.15 3.86 -13.69
N GLY A 40 -0.84 3.35 -12.97
CA GLY A 40 -1.02 1.93 -12.70
C GLY A 40 -1.20 1.13 -14.00
N GLU A 41 -2.06 1.59 -14.90
CA GLU A 41 -2.33 0.98 -16.21
C GLU A 41 -1.07 0.94 -17.10
N ALA A 42 -0.31 2.03 -17.14
CA ALA A 42 0.94 2.08 -17.90
C ALA A 42 1.94 1.04 -17.38
N VAL A 43 2.14 0.98 -16.06
CA VAL A 43 3.04 0.00 -15.43
C VAL A 43 2.53 -1.43 -15.63
N LEU A 44 1.23 -1.66 -15.50
CA LEU A 44 0.62 -2.98 -15.76
C LEU A 44 0.84 -3.43 -17.21
N SER A 45 0.63 -2.53 -18.18
CA SER A 45 0.90 -2.80 -19.59
C SER A 45 2.36 -3.23 -19.82
N ASP A 46 3.32 -2.55 -19.20
CA ASP A 46 4.73 -2.90 -19.33
C ASP A 46 5.05 -4.25 -18.65
N ILE A 47 4.46 -4.54 -17.51
CA ILE A 47 4.57 -5.85 -16.84
C ILE A 47 4.05 -6.96 -17.75
N LEU A 48 2.88 -6.79 -18.36
CA LEU A 48 2.26 -7.82 -19.22
C LEU A 48 2.99 -8.02 -20.54
N LYS A 49 3.68 -7.02 -21.08
CA LYS A 49 4.61 -7.20 -22.22
C LYS A 49 5.78 -8.11 -21.85
N GLU A 50 6.29 -7.99 -20.62
CA GLU A 50 7.40 -8.80 -20.12
C GLU A 50 6.95 -10.22 -19.71
N ILE A 51 5.73 -10.34 -19.13
CA ILE A 51 5.20 -11.59 -18.60
C ILE A 51 3.87 -11.91 -19.31
N GLN A 52 3.97 -12.52 -20.49
CA GLN A 52 2.81 -12.88 -21.30
C GLN A 52 1.94 -13.98 -20.65
N GLY A 53 0.64 -13.95 -20.95
CA GLY A 53 -0.31 -14.97 -20.49
C GLY A 53 -0.68 -14.88 -19.01
N LYS A 54 -0.54 -13.67 -18.40
CA LYS A 54 -0.89 -13.40 -16.99
C LYS A 54 -1.97 -12.33 -16.83
N GLU A 55 -2.64 -11.95 -17.92
CA GLU A 55 -3.63 -10.88 -17.94
C GLU A 55 -4.79 -11.14 -16.97
N GLU A 56 -5.25 -12.38 -16.87
CA GLU A 56 -6.35 -12.79 -16.00
C GLU A 56 -5.95 -12.90 -14.51
N PHE A 57 -4.64 -12.91 -14.21
CA PHE A 57 -4.12 -13.04 -12.85
C PHE A 57 -3.80 -11.71 -12.20
N VAL A 58 -4.03 -10.58 -12.86
CA VAL A 58 -3.72 -9.27 -12.31
C VAL A 58 -4.88 -8.31 -12.50
N SER A 59 -5.22 -7.57 -11.46
CA SER A 59 -6.19 -6.48 -11.53
C SER A 59 -5.62 -5.21 -10.92
N LEU A 60 -6.13 -4.06 -11.37
CA LEU A 60 -5.75 -2.74 -10.87
C LEU A 60 -6.93 -2.13 -10.12
N GLU A 61 -6.67 -1.61 -8.91
CA GLU A 61 -7.66 -0.99 -8.03
C GLU A 61 -7.13 0.33 -7.49
N GLU A 62 -8.03 1.31 -7.34
CA GLU A 62 -7.68 2.61 -6.77
C GLU A 62 -7.54 2.53 -5.25
N LEU A 63 -6.39 3.00 -4.72
CA LEU A 63 -6.15 3.13 -3.29
C LEU A 63 -5.29 4.37 -3.01
N ASP A 64 -5.88 5.37 -2.37
CA ASP A 64 -5.13 6.51 -1.80
C ASP A 64 -5.04 6.35 -0.26
N LEU A 65 -3.86 6.01 0.22
CA LEU A 65 -3.58 5.87 1.66
C LEU A 65 -3.58 7.20 2.42
N ALA A 66 -3.55 8.34 1.71
CA ALA A 66 -3.72 9.67 2.32
C ALA A 66 -5.20 10.01 2.60
N SER A 67 -6.14 9.14 2.24
CA SER A 67 -7.58 9.32 2.46
C SER A 67 -8.18 8.09 3.12
N LEU A 68 -8.61 8.20 4.36
CA LEU A 68 -9.26 7.09 5.08
C LEU A 68 -10.56 6.67 4.40
N ALA A 69 -11.25 7.60 3.74
CA ALA A 69 -12.42 7.29 2.92
C ALA A 69 -12.07 6.42 1.70
N SER A 70 -10.93 6.70 1.03
CA SER A 70 -10.43 5.84 -0.05
C SER A 70 -10.08 4.44 0.44
N VAL A 71 -9.40 4.34 1.59
CA VAL A 71 -9.06 3.05 2.21
C VAL A 71 -10.32 2.22 2.48
N ARG A 72 -11.37 2.84 3.02
CA ARG A 72 -12.66 2.15 3.29
C ARG A 72 -13.30 1.67 2.00
N ARG A 73 -13.44 2.54 0.99
CA ARG A 73 -14.02 2.15 -0.32
C ARG A 73 -13.26 1.01 -0.97
N PHE A 74 -11.93 1.06 -0.94
CA PHE A 74 -11.09 -0.03 -1.45
C PHE A 74 -11.39 -1.34 -0.72
N SER A 75 -11.35 -1.34 0.61
CA SER A 75 -11.58 -2.55 1.41
C SER A 75 -13.00 -3.13 1.20
N GLU A 76 -14.01 -2.27 1.09
CA GLU A 76 -15.37 -2.68 0.75
C GLU A 76 -15.47 -3.28 -0.67
N SER A 77 -14.77 -2.67 -1.64
CA SER A 77 -14.70 -3.22 -3.02
C SER A 77 -14.11 -4.62 -3.01
N ILE A 78 -12.99 -4.83 -2.30
CA ILE A 78 -12.37 -6.15 -2.17
C ILE A 78 -13.32 -7.15 -1.48
N SER A 79 -13.99 -6.73 -0.41
CA SER A 79 -14.95 -7.58 0.30
C SER A 79 -16.12 -8.04 -0.59
N ARG A 80 -16.65 -7.14 -1.43
CA ARG A 80 -17.74 -7.45 -2.37
C ARG A 80 -17.34 -8.46 -3.46
N LYS A 81 -16.07 -8.58 -3.78
CA LYS A 81 -15.56 -9.57 -4.74
C LYS A 81 -15.64 -11.01 -4.20
N ASN A 82 -15.91 -11.17 -2.92
CA ASN A 82 -15.99 -12.47 -2.24
C ASN A 82 -14.75 -13.37 -2.46
N ILE A 83 -13.58 -12.74 -2.53
CA ILE A 83 -12.29 -13.42 -2.64
C ILE A 83 -11.61 -13.50 -1.30
N ARG A 84 -10.83 -14.56 -1.10
CA ARG A 84 -9.95 -14.70 0.05
C ARG A 84 -8.55 -14.26 -0.30
N LEU A 85 -7.89 -13.61 0.65
CA LEU A 85 -6.55 -13.07 0.48
C LEU A 85 -5.51 -13.96 1.13
N ASN A 86 -4.47 -14.27 0.41
CA ASN A 86 -3.34 -15.05 0.92
C ASN A 86 -2.14 -14.16 1.30
N GLY A 87 -2.20 -12.87 0.98
CA GLY A 87 -1.18 -11.93 1.40
C GLY A 87 -1.55 -10.47 1.19
N LEU A 88 -0.93 -9.63 2.02
CA LEU A 88 -0.97 -8.18 1.92
C LEU A 88 0.46 -7.63 1.96
N MET A 89 0.89 -7.03 0.86
CA MET A 89 2.20 -6.37 0.73
C MET A 89 2.02 -4.86 0.94
N ASN A 90 2.24 -4.38 2.14
CA ASN A 90 2.26 -2.96 2.50
C ASN A 90 3.59 -2.34 2.03
N ASN A 91 3.70 -2.14 0.71
CA ASN A 91 4.88 -1.58 0.06
C ASN A 91 4.77 -0.07 -0.15
N ALA A 92 3.56 0.48 -0.26
CA ALA A 92 3.38 1.91 -0.45
C ALA A 92 4.09 2.74 0.63
N GLY A 93 4.63 3.86 0.22
CA GLY A 93 5.24 4.82 1.11
C GLY A 93 5.57 6.12 0.40
N THR A 94 5.59 7.20 1.15
CA THR A 94 5.94 8.54 0.67
C THR A 94 6.90 9.22 1.62
N ILE A 95 7.66 10.17 1.09
CA ILE A 95 8.45 11.12 1.84
C ILE A 95 8.19 12.51 1.26
N ASN A 96 7.50 13.37 2.00
CA ASN A 96 7.13 14.70 1.53
C ASN A 96 8.19 15.74 1.88
N ARG A 97 8.55 16.59 0.93
CA ARG A 97 9.51 17.69 1.15
C ARG A 97 8.92 18.84 1.95
N HIS A 98 7.62 19.04 1.82
CA HIS A 98 6.89 20.14 2.47
C HIS A 98 5.80 19.59 3.36
N PHE A 99 5.52 20.33 4.43
CA PHE A 99 4.42 20.00 5.32
C PHE A 99 3.09 20.06 4.56
N SER A 100 2.33 19.01 4.65
CA SER A 100 0.95 18.96 4.19
C SER A 100 0.14 18.03 5.10
N LYS A 101 -1.16 18.12 5.05
CA LYS A 101 -2.07 17.28 5.83
C LYS A 101 -2.95 16.44 4.92
N THR A 102 -3.33 15.26 5.41
CA THR A 102 -4.43 14.46 4.84
C THR A 102 -5.77 15.16 5.06
N ALA A 103 -6.81 14.66 4.42
CA ALA A 103 -8.18 15.17 4.62
C ALA A 103 -8.61 15.08 6.10
N GLU A 104 -8.12 14.11 6.84
CA GLU A 104 -8.40 13.88 8.25
C GLU A 104 -7.47 14.65 9.20
N GLY A 105 -6.56 15.47 8.65
CA GLY A 105 -5.70 16.38 9.42
C GLY A 105 -4.36 15.79 9.89
N PHE A 106 -4.02 14.55 9.56
CA PHE A 106 -2.71 13.97 9.87
C PHE A 106 -1.62 14.59 8.98
N GLU A 107 -0.37 14.68 9.49
CA GLU A 107 0.76 14.97 8.60
C GLU A 107 0.82 13.91 7.49
N ASN A 108 1.04 14.34 6.26
CA ASN A 108 0.79 13.48 5.09
C ASN A 108 1.70 12.24 5.03
N THR A 109 2.97 12.35 5.42
CA THR A 109 3.88 11.20 5.44
C THR A 109 3.44 10.17 6.47
N VAL A 110 3.05 10.63 7.66
CA VAL A 110 2.51 9.77 8.74
C VAL A 110 1.17 9.19 8.33
N GLY A 111 0.31 10.00 7.72
CA GLY A 111 -1.00 9.57 7.21
C GLY A 111 -0.89 8.41 6.23
N VAL A 112 0.00 8.52 5.24
CA VAL A 112 0.21 7.49 4.22
C VAL A 112 0.95 6.26 4.77
N ASN A 113 2.11 6.48 5.41
CA ASN A 113 3.03 5.39 5.75
C ASN A 113 2.59 4.58 6.98
N TYR A 114 1.75 5.17 7.82
CA TYR A 114 1.32 4.53 9.06
C TYR A 114 -0.20 4.43 9.20
N ILE A 115 -0.93 5.55 9.25
CA ILE A 115 -2.37 5.56 9.56
C ILE A 115 -3.19 4.84 8.48
N GLY A 116 -2.94 5.17 7.20
CA GLY A 116 -3.64 4.55 6.06
C GLY A 116 -3.35 3.06 5.96
N ILE A 117 -2.08 2.65 6.13
CA ILE A 117 -1.67 1.24 6.15
C ILE A 117 -2.30 0.49 7.33
N PHE A 118 -2.32 1.10 8.51
CA PHE A 118 -2.94 0.51 9.68
C PHE A 118 -4.43 0.25 9.45
N LEU A 119 -5.18 1.26 8.98
CA LEU A 119 -6.61 1.11 8.68
C LEU A 119 -6.84 0.05 7.60
N LEU A 120 -6.07 0.10 6.51
CA LEU A 120 -6.16 -0.89 5.42
C LEU A 120 -5.99 -2.31 5.97
N THR A 121 -4.94 -2.52 6.74
CA THR A 121 -4.64 -3.82 7.33
C THR A 121 -5.78 -4.30 8.22
N GLN A 122 -6.29 -3.45 9.12
CA GLN A 122 -7.41 -3.79 10.00
C GLN A 122 -8.67 -4.18 9.22
N GLN A 123 -8.98 -3.48 8.14
CA GLN A 123 -10.17 -3.75 7.34
C GLN A 123 -10.06 -5.00 6.47
N LEU A 124 -8.84 -5.36 6.05
CA LEU A 124 -8.60 -6.56 5.25
C LEU A 124 -8.37 -7.83 6.09
N LEU A 125 -8.08 -7.72 7.40
CA LEU A 125 -7.87 -8.89 8.27
C LEU A 125 -8.96 -9.96 8.16
N PRO A 126 -10.28 -9.63 8.13
CA PRO A 126 -11.33 -10.64 8.03
C PRO A 126 -11.35 -11.39 6.68
N LEU A 127 -10.68 -10.85 5.67
CA LEU A 127 -10.59 -11.45 4.32
C LEU A 127 -9.35 -12.32 4.14
N LEU A 128 -8.43 -12.28 5.09
CA LEU A 128 -7.20 -13.07 5.04
C LEU A 128 -7.49 -14.53 5.38
N GLU A 129 -6.90 -15.42 4.59
CA GLU A 129 -6.92 -16.88 4.85
C GLU A 129 -6.06 -17.25 6.06
N GLU A 130 -6.34 -18.40 6.63
CA GLU A 130 -5.42 -19.02 7.58
C GLU A 130 -4.05 -19.26 6.91
N ASN A 131 -2.97 -18.93 7.59
CA ASN A 131 -1.59 -18.95 7.08
C ASN A 131 -1.28 -17.91 5.98
N SER A 132 -2.09 -16.87 5.83
CA SER A 132 -1.75 -15.72 4.99
C SER A 132 -0.59 -14.90 5.59
N THR A 133 0.06 -14.08 4.77
CA THR A 133 1.20 -13.29 5.19
C THR A 133 0.95 -11.80 5.00
N ILE A 134 1.24 -10.99 6.03
CA ILE A 134 1.29 -9.53 5.92
C ILE A 134 2.77 -9.11 5.94
N VAL A 135 3.19 -8.41 4.90
CA VAL A 135 4.55 -7.86 4.79
C VAL A 135 4.50 -6.35 4.83
N ASN A 136 5.24 -5.75 5.77
CA ASN A 136 5.40 -4.30 5.83
C ASN A 136 6.80 -3.93 5.34
N VAL A 137 6.87 -3.14 4.27
CA VAL A 137 8.13 -2.60 3.77
C VAL A 137 8.55 -1.41 4.64
N THR A 138 9.63 -1.59 5.36
CA THR A 138 10.22 -0.54 6.21
C THR A 138 11.37 0.19 5.48
N SER A 139 12.23 0.87 6.21
CA SER A 139 13.37 1.58 5.65
C SER A 139 14.57 1.47 6.59
N ILE A 140 15.78 1.46 6.04
CA ILE A 140 17.00 1.62 6.82
C ILE A 140 17.04 2.96 7.58
N MET A 141 16.23 3.93 7.15
CA MET A 141 16.06 5.22 7.82
C MET A 141 15.04 5.18 8.96
N SER A 142 14.39 4.03 9.24
CA SER A 142 13.48 3.91 10.37
C SER A 142 14.22 4.21 11.67
N SER A 143 13.58 5.04 12.53
CA SER A 143 14.20 5.50 13.77
C SER A 143 13.84 4.56 14.93
N PRO A 144 14.81 4.13 15.75
CA PRO A 144 14.54 3.40 16.99
C PRO A 144 13.99 4.31 18.12
N ARG A 145 13.77 5.59 17.86
CA ARG A 145 13.24 6.53 18.84
C ARG A 145 11.83 6.15 19.24
N LYS A 146 11.52 6.31 20.52
CA LYS A 146 10.17 6.09 21.03
C LYS A 146 9.19 7.04 20.33
N ILE A 147 8.13 6.50 19.80
CA ILE A 147 6.98 7.27 19.31
C ILE A 147 6.35 7.95 20.53
N ASN A 148 6.24 9.27 20.48
CA ASN A 148 5.59 10.05 21.53
C ASN A 148 4.25 10.61 20.99
N LYS A 149 3.45 11.23 21.88
CA LYS A 149 2.17 11.84 21.48
C LYS A 149 2.33 12.89 20.36
N GLN A 150 3.46 13.57 20.30
CA GLN A 150 3.75 14.58 19.27
C GLN A 150 3.90 13.97 17.87
N PHE A 151 4.11 12.65 17.74
CA PHE A 151 4.13 11.97 16.45
C PHE A 151 2.83 12.17 15.66
N PHE A 152 1.69 12.26 16.33
CA PHE A 152 0.39 12.49 15.71
C PHE A 152 0.01 13.98 15.61
N GLU A 153 0.75 14.86 16.30
CA GLU A 153 0.48 16.28 16.43
C GLU A 153 1.42 17.17 15.59
N PHE A 154 1.89 16.66 14.45
CA PHE A 154 2.77 17.43 13.58
C PHE A 154 2.14 18.77 13.18
N SER A 155 2.89 19.86 13.43
CA SER A 155 2.58 21.20 12.96
C SER A 155 3.61 21.67 11.96
N HIS A 156 3.26 22.64 11.11
CA HIS A 156 4.19 23.23 10.14
C HIS A 156 5.51 23.69 10.79
N GLN A 157 5.45 24.26 11.98
CA GLN A 157 6.64 24.77 12.70
C GLN A 157 7.59 23.66 13.21
N LYS A 158 7.08 22.45 13.39
CA LYS A 158 7.83 21.29 13.92
C LYS A 158 8.09 20.22 12.85
N PHE A 159 7.72 20.49 11.60
CA PHE A 159 7.89 19.53 10.52
C PHE A 159 9.36 19.38 10.14
N SER A 160 9.79 18.14 10.05
CA SER A 160 11.06 17.75 9.46
C SER A 160 10.80 16.53 8.57
N GLN A 161 11.11 16.67 7.27
CA GLN A 161 10.93 15.61 6.27
C GLN A 161 11.50 14.27 6.73
N PHE A 162 12.76 14.27 7.18
CA PHE A 162 13.44 13.04 7.60
C PHE A 162 12.91 12.50 8.91
N SER A 163 12.56 13.36 9.86
CA SER A 163 12.00 12.94 11.15
C SER A 163 10.62 12.31 10.95
N SER A 164 9.75 12.95 10.15
CA SER A 164 8.42 12.45 9.80
C SER A 164 8.51 11.08 9.11
N TYR A 165 9.38 10.96 8.11
CA TYR A 165 9.59 9.71 7.40
C TYR A 165 10.16 8.61 8.29
N SER A 166 11.25 8.89 9.01
CA SER A 166 11.93 7.87 9.83
C SER A 166 11.07 7.33 10.97
N GLN A 167 10.17 8.15 11.51
CA GLN A 167 9.22 7.72 12.54
C GLN A 167 7.99 7.02 11.96
N SER A 168 7.64 7.26 10.68
CA SER A 168 6.50 6.64 10.02
C SER A 168 6.81 5.24 9.46
N LYS A 169 8.07 4.86 9.42
CA LYS A 169 8.58 3.57 8.91
C LYS A 169 9.10 2.70 10.04
#